data_36962bf8764aaf52a874fb6077a13b35
#
_entry.id   36962bf8764aaf52a874fb6077a13b35
#
_cell.length_a   1.000
_cell.length_b   1.000
_cell.length_c   1.000
_cell.angle_alpha   90.00
_cell.angle_beta   90.00
_cell.angle_gamma   90.00
#
_symmetry.space_group_name_H-M   'P 1'
#
loop_
_entity.id
_entity.type
_entity.pdbx_description
1 polymer ?
#
loop_
_entity_poly.entity_id
_entity_poly.type
_entity_poly.pdbx_seq_one_letter_code
_entity_poly.pdbx_strand_id
1 'polypeptide(L)'
;MKYIGENAIKKLISLIKGDLATKQPTITASGLLKGDGAGTVTAADTQEATLVDVPNGLLKGDGTTISAAVAEIDYMAPPTGGTTGQILKKTETGTEWADTPFKPEGKSYLTFSSSNSFTLKVYDITKHWDGTLEYFASDKTWTTWDGTTTLSSIDNNGEYVLYLRGTGNTVITGGHSNYRWVLIGSDISCIGNIENLLDYAIVDSGAHPTMASYCYAYMFQNCTSLTQAPTLPATTLANYCYYYMFKGCTSLTRVSALPAITAAIYCYSGMFYDCTALTQAPALPATTLADYCYREMFNGCTSLTQAPTLPATTLASYCYEYMFYRCTSLT
;
A
#
# COMPACT_ATOMS: atom_id res chain seq x y z
N MET A 1 -19.99 22.61 22.14
CA MET A 1 -20.78 21.72 21.27
C MET A 1 -21.65 22.58 20.36
N LYS A 2 -21.46 22.52 19.03
CA LYS A 2 -22.41 23.14 18.07
C LYS A 2 -23.38 22.06 17.62
N TYR A 3 -24.62 22.36 17.56
CA TYR A 3 -25.67 21.47 17.10
C TYR A 3 -26.05 21.82 15.68
N ILE A 4 -26.19 20.82 14.80
CA ILE A 4 -26.79 21.05 13.48
C ILE A 4 -28.27 21.38 13.72
N GLY A 5 -28.74 22.52 13.26
CA GLY A 5 -30.11 22.92 13.45
C GLY A 5 -31.09 21.93 12.81
N GLU A 6 -32.30 21.81 13.40
CA GLU A 6 -33.36 20.89 12.97
C GLU A 6 -33.66 20.93 11.46
N ASN A 7 -33.52 22.10 10.83
CA ASN A 7 -33.71 22.30 9.40
C ASN A 7 -32.59 21.63 8.55
N ALA A 8 -31.39 21.56 9.08
CA ALA A 8 -30.29 20.88 8.39
C ALA A 8 -30.47 19.35 8.46
N ILE A 9 -30.98 18.85 9.57
CA ILE A 9 -31.30 17.43 9.73
C ILE A 9 -32.49 17.04 8.84
N LYS A 10 -33.55 17.86 8.76
CA LYS A 10 -34.69 17.64 7.86
C LYS A 10 -34.26 17.68 6.40
N LYS A 11 -33.34 18.58 6.03
CA LYS A 11 -32.77 18.66 4.68
C LYS A 11 -31.89 17.45 4.35
N LEU A 12 -31.12 16.97 5.33
CA LEU A 12 -30.30 15.75 5.21
C LEU A 12 -31.19 14.51 5.01
N ILE A 13 -32.25 14.37 5.79
CA ILE A 13 -33.23 13.29 5.68
C ILE A 13 -33.97 13.37 4.34
N SER A 14 -34.31 14.57 3.86
CA SER A 14 -34.94 14.78 2.55
C SER A 14 -33.99 14.44 1.38
N LEU A 15 -32.70 14.75 1.50
CA LEU A 15 -31.69 14.37 0.51
C LEU A 15 -31.50 12.84 0.47
N ILE A 16 -31.45 12.19 1.63
CA ILE A 16 -31.37 10.73 1.74
C ILE A 16 -32.61 10.06 1.14
N LYS A 17 -33.81 10.66 1.29
CA LYS A 17 -35.05 10.13 0.74
C LYS A 17 -35.24 10.40 -0.76
N GLY A 18 -34.66 11.49 -1.29
CA GLY A 18 -34.86 11.93 -2.67
C GLY A 18 -33.94 11.28 -3.71
N ASP A 19 -32.77 10.79 -3.30
CA ASP A 19 -31.70 10.40 -4.22
C ASP A 19 -31.38 8.89 -4.27
N LEU A 20 -32.22 8.06 -3.68
CA LEU A 20 -32.05 6.58 -3.74
C LEU A 20 -32.20 5.99 -5.15
N ALA A 21 -32.51 6.79 -6.15
CA ALA A 21 -32.76 6.29 -7.49
C ALA A 21 -31.60 6.45 -8.52
N THR A 22 -30.65 7.38 -8.36
CA THR A 22 -29.70 7.63 -9.48
C THR A 22 -28.29 8.15 -9.19
N LYS A 23 -27.91 8.61 -7.98
CA LYS A 23 -26.49 8.97 -7.65
C LYS A 23 -26.30 9.12 -6.14
N GLN A 24 -25.22 8.56 -5.60
CA GLN A 24 -24.80 8.81 -4.24
C GLN A 24 -24.25 10.25 -4.08
N PRO A 25 -24.85 11.12 -3.28
CA PRO A 25 -24.27 12.42 -2.98
C PRO A 25 -23.17 12.29 -1.93
N THR A 26 -22.06 12.96 -2.14
CA THR A 26 -21.03 13.15 -1.10
C THR A 26 -21.62 14.06 -0.04
N ILE A 27 -21.93 13.52 1.14
CA ILE A 27 -22.45 14.29 2.27
C ILE A 27 -21.27 14.71 3.13
N THR A 28 -20.85 15.94 3.00
CA THR A 28 -19.89 16.57 3.91
C THR A 28 -20.69 17.22 5.06
N ALA A 29 -20.73 16.58 6.21
CA ALA A 29 -21.29 17.17 7.43
C ALA A 29 -20.17 17.37 8.44
N SER A 30 -19.92 18.61 8.83
CA SER A 30 -19.07 18.95 9.97
C SER A 30 -19.90 18.87 11.26
N GLY A 31 -19.77 17.78 11.99
CA GLY A 31 -20.41 17.58 13.30
C GLY A 31 -20.77 16.14 13.59
N LEU A 32 -20.62 15.74 14.84
CA LEU A 32 -20.98 14.39 15.32
C LEU A 32 -22.47 14.34 15.67
N LEU A 33 -23.20 13.34 15.19
CA LEU A 33 -24.59 13.09 15.64
C LEU A 33 -24.56 12.27 16.92
N LYS A 34 -25.24 12.73 17.97
CA LYS A 34 -25.37 12.03 19.25
C LYS A 34 -26.85 11.69 19.51
N GLY A 35 -27.12 10.42 19.81
CA GLY A 35 -28.43 9.98 20.25
C GLY A 35 -28.61 10.20 21.75
N ASP A 36 -29.82 10.56 22.19
CA ASP A 36 -30.19 10.79 23.60
C ASP A 36 -30.81 9.57 24.29
N GLY A 37 -30.82 8.42 23.64
CA GLY A 37 -31.40 7.19 24.15
C GLY A 37 -32.94 7.14 24.11
N ALA A 38 -33.62 8.21 23.67
CA ALA A 38 -35.07 8.32 23.57
C ALA A 38 -35.57 8.40 22.11
N GLY A 39 -34.74 8.07 21.17
CA GLY A 39 -35.07 8.10 19.70
C GLY A 39 -34.89 9.45 19.04
N THR A 40 -34.33 10.44 19.73
CA THR A 40 -34.00 11.76 19.18
C THR A 40 -32.50 11.84 18.87
N VAL A 41 -32.16 12.22 17.68
CA VAL A 41 -30.74 12.46 17.27
C VAL A 41 -30.48 13.95 17.33
N THR A 42 -29.57 14.35 18.21
CA THR A 42 -29.08 15.72 18.28
C THR A 42 -27.66 15.80 17.81
N ALA A 43 -27.31 16.86 17.10
CA ALA A 43 -25.95 17.08 16.65
C ALA A 43 -25.11 17.66 17.78
N ALA A 44 -24.03 17.04 18.11
CA ALA A 44 -23.08 17.53 19.10
C ALA A 44 -21.89 18.18 18.38
N ASP A 45 -21.59 19.40 18.80
CA ASP A 45 -20.43 20.15 18.32
C ASP A 45 -19.15 19.57 18.89
N THR A 46 -18.24 19.21 18.03
CA THR A 46 -16.82 19.56 18.14
C THR A 46 -16.03 18.99 16.96
N GLN A 47 -15.23 19.83 16.36
CA GLN A 47 -14.09 19.53 15.49
C GLN A 47 -14.21 18.27 14.62
N GLU A 48 -14.65 18.51 13.39
CA GLU A 48 -14.44 17.66 12.19
C GLU A 48 -14.67 16.15 12.35
N ALA A 49 -15.92 15.74 12.33
CA ALA A 49 -16.25 14.40 11.90
C ALA A 49 -16.64 14.45 10.42
N THR A 50 -15.75 14.02 9.56
CA THR A 50 -16.07 13.76 8.16
C THR A 50 -16.82 12.46 8.10
N LEU A 51 -18.10 12.46 7.72
CA LEU A 51 -18.76 11.26 7.24
C LEU A 51 -18.16 10.93 5.88
N VAL A 52 -17.21 10.02 5.90
CA VAL A 52 -16.70 9.42 4.65
C VAL A 52 -17.78 8.47 4.16
N ASP A 53 -18.17 8.62 2.89
CA ASP A 53 -19.01 7.66 2.20
C ASP A 53 -18.27 6.32 2.19
N VAL A 54 -18.72 5.39 3.03
CA VAL A 54 -18.14 4.05 3.09
C VAL A 54 -19.04 3.14 2.26
N PRO A 55 -18.59 2.72 1.08
CA PRO A 55 -19.40 1.87 0.22
C PRO A 55 -19.58 0.48 0.85
N ASN A 56 -20.10 0.35 2.01
CA ASN A 56 -20.52 -0.90 2.68
C ASN A 56 -20.95 -0.67 4.15
N GLY A 57 -21.40 0.55 4.48
CA GLY A 57 -22.16 0.78 5.70
C GLY A 57 -21.36 0.68 7.01
N LEU A 58 -20.20 1.32 7.11
CA LEU A 58 -19.47 1.48 8.37
C LEU A 58 -19.91 2.74 9.10
N LEU A 59 -20.33 2.60 10.36
CA LEU A 59 -20.64 3.72 11.26
C LEU A 59 -19.67 3.70 12.44
N LYS A 60 -19.13 4.85 12.85
CA LYS A 60 -18.27 4.99 14.02
C LYS A 60 -19.11 5.24 15.26
N GLY A 61 -19.02 4.38 16.28
CA GLY A 61 -19.70 4.50 17.54
C GLY A 61 -18.78 5.04 18.64
N ASP A 62 -19.36 5.76 19.61
CA ASP A 62 -18.69 6.26 20.82
C ASP A 62 -18.98 5.41 22.07
N GLY A 63 -19.48 4.19 21.90
CA GLY A 63 -19.89 3.30 22.99
C GLY A 63 -21.33 3.49 23.44
N THR A 64 -22.07 4.42 22.87
CA THR A 64 -23.50 4.60 23.09
C THR A 64 -24.33 4.14 21.90
N THR A 65 -25.50 3.60 22.19
CA THR A 65 -26.43 3.00 21.24
C THR A 65 -26.76 3.97 20.10
N ILE A 66 -26.48 3.56 18.84
CA ILE A 66 -27.05 4.26 17.68
C ILE A 66 -28.53 3.84 17.62
N SER A 67 -29.42 4.68 18.10
CA SER A 67 -30.83 4.42 17.97
C SER A 67 -31.38 4.85 16.61
N ALA A 68 -32.29 4.04 16.10
CA ALA A 68 -32.85 4.02 14.78
C ALA A 68 -33.34 5.40 14.26
N ALA A 69 -32.56 5.99 13.36
CA ALA A 69 -32.97 7.18 12.64
C ALA A 69 -33.48 6.90 11.21
N VAL A 70 -33.52 5.67 10.73
CA VAL A 70 -33.95 5.35 9.35
C VAL A 70 -34.70 4.02 9.32
N ALA A 71 -36.03 4.10 9.38
CA ALA A 71 -36.91 2.94 9.41
C ALA A 71 -37.10 2.21 8.05
N GLU A 72 -36.34 2.52 7.02
CA GLU A 72 -36.49 1.94 5.66
C GLU A 72 -35.20 1.45 5.00
N ILE A 73 -34.07 1.53 5.70
CA ILE A 73 -32.87 0.78 5.33
C ILE A 73 -32.88 -0.44 6.24
N ASP A 74 -32.49 -1.60 5.75
CA ASP A 74 -32.36 -2.86 6.50
C ASP A 74 -31.57 -2.64 7.82
N TYR A 75 -32.26 -2.03 8.80
CA TYR A 75 -31.68 -1.66 10.08
C TYR A 75 -31.69 -2.88 10.97
N MET A 76 -30.54 -3.47 11.07
CA MET A 76 -30.29 -4.43 12.14
C MET A 76 -29.84 -3.66 13.38
N ALA A 77 -30.50 -3.87 14.50
CA ALA A 77 -30.10 -3.25 15.77
C ALA A 77 -28.60 -3.54 16.00
N PRO A 78 -27.79 -2.52 16.35
CA PRO A 78 -26.40 -2.75 16.65
C PRO A 78 -26.27 -3.77 17.79
N PRO A 79 -25.31 -4.67 17.75
CA PRO A 79 -25.07 -5.57 18.86
C PRO A 79 -24.76 -4.76 20.12
N THR A 80 -25.30 -5.19 21.27
CA THR A 80 -25.03 -4.54 22.55
C THR A 80 -23.56 -4.74 22.94
N GLY A 81 -22.92 -3.73 23.51
CA GLY A 81 -21.63 -3.87 24.18
C GLY A 81 -20.39 -3.39 23.39
N GLY A 82 -20.56 -2.57 22.38
CA GLY A 82 -19.42 -1.92 21.73
C GLY A 82 -18.64 -1.01 22.69
N THR A 83 -17.32 -0.99 22.59
CA THR A 83 -16.41 -0.14 23.37
C THR A 83 -15.90 1.05 22.56
N THR A 84 -15.41 2.07 23.25
CA THR A 84 -14.82 3.24 22.59
C THR A 84 -13.73 2.81 21.60
N GLY A 85 -13.79 3.30 20.37
CA GLY A 85 -12.84 2.96 19.32
C GLY A 85 -13.27 1.81 18.39
N GLN A 86 -14.40 1.16 18.68
CA GLN A 86 -14.95 0.14 17.77
C GLN A 86 -15.84 0.76 16.70
N ILE A 87 -15.95 0.07 15.57
CA ILE A 87 -16.84 0.40 14.46
C ILE A 87 -17.88 -0.70 14.29
N LEU A 88 -19.04 -0.35 13.77
CA LEU A 88 -20.07 -1.32 13.43
C LEU A 88 -19.78 -1.88 12.03
N LYS A 89 -19.49 -3.17 11.94
CA LYS A 89 -19.21 -3.89 10.69
C LYS A 89 -20.45 -4.72 10.30
N LYS A 90 -20.85 -4.63 9.02
CA LYS A 90 -21.88 -5.50 8.47
C LYS A 90 -21.26 -6.88 8.16
N THR A 91 -21.91 -7.95 8.64
CA THR A 91 -21.58 -9.33 8.32
C THR A 91 -22.68 -9.96 7.45
N GLU A 92 -22.48 -11.16 6.95
CA GLU A 92 -23.53 -11.90 6.19
C GLU A 92 -24.77 -12.20 7.08
N THR A 93 -24.59 -12.31 8.38
CA THR A 93 -25.65 -12.69 9.34
C THR A 93 -26.13 -11.53 10.18
N GLY A 94 -25.55 -10.34 10.05
CA GLY A 94 -25.94 -9.19 10.87
C GLY A 94 -24.90 -8.08 10.92
N THR A 95 -24.81 -7.44 12.08
CA THR A 95 -23.81 -6.43 12.42
C THR A 95 -23.05 -6.85 13.66
N GLU A 96 -21.76 -6.59 13.70
CA GLU A 96 -20.89 -6.83 14.85
C GLU A 96 -20.04 -5.61 15.16
N TRP A 97 -19.65 -5.44 16.42
CA TRP A 97 -18.62 -4.47 16.78
C TRP A 97 -17.26 -5.03 16.41
N ALA A 98 -16.52 -4.29 15.64
CA ALA A 98 -15.14 -4.60 15.28
C ALA A 98 -14.23 -3.48 15.77
N ASP A 99 -13.01 -3.81 16.14
CA ASP A 99 -12.00 -2.80 16.39
C ASP A 99 -11.80 -1.96 15.13
N THR A 100 -11.54 -0.66 15.30
CA THR A 100 -11.17 0.17 14.16
C THR A 100 -9.97 -0.48 13.46
N PRO A 101 -9.97 -0.55 12.12
CA PRO A 101 -8.83 -1.08 11.40
C PRO A 101 -7.55 -0.45 11.92
N PHE A 102 -6.65 -1.32 12.35
CA PHE A 102 -5.43 -0.93 12.96
C PHE A 102 -4.47 -0.36 11.90
N LYS A 103 -4.10 0.89 12.06
CA LYS A 103 -3.11 1.56 11.22
C LYS A 103 -2.18 2.33 12.14
N PRO A 104 -0.85 2.22 12.00
CA PRO A 104 0.06 3.03 12.81
C PRO A 104 -0.27 4.50 12.64
N GLU A 105 -0.27 5.24 13.75
CA GLU A 105 -0.35 6.69 13.68
C GLU A 105 0.90 7.25 13.00
N GLY A 106 0.71 8.36 12.30
CA GLY A 106 1.78 9.00 11.53
C GLY A 106 1.70 8.65 10.05
N LYS A 107 2.73 8.98 9.34
CA LYS A 107 2.70 9.22 7.93
C LYS A 107 3.09 8.00 7.12
N SER A 108 4.23 7.97 6.53
CA SER A 108 4.51 7.02 5.49
C SER A 108 5.25 5.78 5.99
N TYR A 109 4.81 4.63 5.57
CA TYR A 109 5.47 3.34 5.80
C TYR A 109 5.18 2.42 4.63
N LEU A 110 6.03 1.41 4.47
CA LEU A 110 5.78 0.34 3.52
C LEU A 110 4.79 -0.64 4.16
N THR A 111 3.77 -1.04 3.41
CA THR A 111 2.73 -1.95 3.88
C THR A 111 2.67 -3.18 3.00
N PHE A 112 2.72 -4.35 3.61
CA PHE A 112 2.32 -5.61 2.97
C PHE A 112 0.93 -5.98 3.47
N SER A 113 0.06 -6.44 2.57
CA SER A 113 -1.28 -6.91 2.91
C SER A 113 -1.72 -8.11 2.09
N SER A 114 -2.58 -8.93 2.69
CA SER A 114 -3.21 -10.09 2.06
C SER A 114 -4.51 -10.45 2.79
N SER A 115 -5.41 -11.17 2.12
CA SER A 115 -6.59 -11.81 2.77
C SER A 115 -6.21 -13.02 3.64
N ASN A 116 -4.97 -13.48 3.57
CA ASN A 116 -4.46 -14.62 4.33
C ASN A 116 -3.23 -14.22 5.13
N SER A 117 -2.96 -14.95 6.22
CA SER A 117 -1.74 -14.74 6.99
C SER A 117 -0.50 -15.01 6.15
N PHE A 118 0.53 -14.21 6.36
CA PHE A 118 1.81 -14.34 5.66
C PHE A 118 2.98 -13.98 6.59
N THR A 119 4.18 -14.32 6.14
CA THR A 119 5.41 -13.95 6.84
C THR A 119 6.43 -13.34 5.89
N LEU A 120 7.31 -12.52 6.46
CA LEU A 120 8.44 -11.91 5.79
C LEU A 120 9.73 -12.24 6.56
N LYS A 121 10.78 -12.62 5.83
CA LYS A 121 12.11 -12.81 6.41
C LYS A 121 13.20 -12.41 5.42
N VAL A 122 14.42 -12.21 5.88
CA VAL A 122 15.60 -12.16 5.03
C VAL A 122 16.06 -13.60 4.71
N TYR A 123 16.49 -13.87 3.47
CA TYR A 123 16.81 -15.24 3.02
C TYR A 123 17.97 -15.86 3.83
N ASP A 124 19.05 -15.14 4.04
CA ASP A 124 20.24 -15.60 4.79
C ASP A 124 20.19 -15.28 6.30
N ILE A 125 19.04 -14.74 6.77
CA ILE A 125 18.78 -14.50 8.19
C ILE A 125 19.81 -13.54 8.83
N THR A 126 20.25 -12.52 8.08
CA THR A 126 21.16 -11.47 8.60
C THR A 126 20.71 -10.09 8.18
N LYS A 127 21.09 -9.08 8.96
CA LYS A 127 20.85 -7.68 8.64
C LYS A 127 21.80 -7.22 7.52
N HIS A 128 21.25 -6.60 6.47
CA HIS A 128 22.02 -6.06 5.33
C HIS A 128 21.87 -4.56 5.12
N TRP A 129 20.96 -3.91 5.83
CA TRP A 129 20.77 -2.47 5.80
C TRP A 129 21.73 -1.76 6.77
N ASP A 130 22.12 -0.55 6.41
CA ASP A 130 23.16 0.22 7.10
C ASP A 130 22.65 1.12 8.24
N GLY A 131 21.34 1.40 8.28
CA GLY A 131 20.67 2.15 9.34
C GLY A 131 19.79 1.26 10.22
N THR A 132 18.53 1.68 10.43
CA THR A 132 17.54 0.96 11.23
C THR A 132 16.32 0.63 10.35
N LEU A 133 15.79 -0.59 10.49
CA LEU A 133 14.45 -0.96 10.06
C LEU A 133 13.59 -1.29 11.27
N GLU A 134 12.35 -0.87 11.23
CA GLU A 134 11.35 -1.15 12.26
C GLU A 134 10.10 -1.77 11.59
N TYR A 135 9.47 -2.67 12.30
CA TYR A 135 8.15 -3.18 11.97
C TYR A 135 7.16 -2.84 13.07
N PHE A 136 5.89 -2.73 12.71
CA PHE A 136 4.82 -2.48 13.66
C PHE A 136 4.32 -3.80 14.22
N ALA A 137 4.54 -4.02 15.49
CA ALA A 137 4.23 -5.27 16.17
C ALA A 137 2.76 -5.34 16.63
N SER A 138 2.31 -6.53 17.03
CA SER A 138 0.94 -6.78 17.48
C SER A 138 0.56 -6.03 18.77
N ASP A 139 1.52 -5.60 19.55
CA ASP A 139 1.35 -4.75 20.74
C ASP A 139 1.15 -3.27 20.40
N LYS A 140 1.03 -2.93 19.11
CA LYS A 140 0.85 -1.57 18.60
C LYS A 140 2.06 -0.66 18.80
N THR A 141 3.26 -1.22 18.81
CA THR A 141 4.51 -0.47 18.90
C THR A 141 5.43 -0.72 17.71
N TRP A 142 6.27 0.25 17.39
CA TRP A 142 7.35 0.09 16.43
C TRP A 142 8.53 -0.62 17.11
N THR A 143 8.92 -1.75 16.54
CA THR A 143 9.98 -2.62 17.06
C THR A 143 11.11 -2.72 16.03
N THR A 144 12.35 -2.56 16.45
CA THR A 144 13.51 -2.70 15.57
C THR A 144 13.60 -4.13 15.04
N TRP A 145 13.78 -4.25 13.72
CA TRP A 145 14.00 -5.53 13.05
C TRP A 145 15.50 -5.76 12.86
N ASP A 146 15.99 -6.87 13.38
CA ASP A 146 17.39 -7.27 13.30
C ASP A 146 17.73 -8.10 12.03
N GLY A 147 16.73 -8.44 11.22
CA GLY A 147 16.87 -9.28 10.02
C GLY A 147 16.94 -10.79 10.30
N THR A 148 17.09 -11.20 11.56
CA THR A 148 17.15 -12.63 11.94
C THR A 148 15.76 -13.20 12.23
N THR A 149 14.88 -12.36 12.77
CA THR A 149 13.52 -12.74 13.14
C THR A 149 12.62 -12.79 11.90
N THR A 150 11.83 -13.86 11.77
CA THR A 150 10.73 -13.91 10.80
C THR A 150 9.58 -13.05 11.31
N LEU A 151 9.17 -12.06 10.53
CA LEU A 151 8.03 -11.20 10.82
C LEU A 151 6.74 -11.88 10.38
N SER A 152 5.72 -11.85 11.24
CA SER A 152 4.37 -12.34 10.93
C SER A 152 3.43 -11.17 10.70
N SER A 153 2.53 -11.32 9.72
CA SER A 153 1.43 -10.39 9.50
C SER A 153 0.47 -10.38 10.70
N ILE A 154 -0.19 -9.25 10.91
CA ILE A 154 -1.18 -9.03 11.98
C ILE A 154 -2.55 -9.07 11.34
N ASP A 155 -3.49 -9.83 11.94
CA ASP A 155 -4.90 -9.77 11.55
C ASP A 155 -5.48 -8.38 11.89
N ASN A 156 -5.96 -7.72 10.88
CA ASN A 156 -6.54 -6.39 10.92
C ASN A 156 -7.97 -6.43 10.38
N ASN A 157 -8.86 -7.07 11.13
CA ASN A 157 -10.27 -7.28 10.76
C ASN A 157 -10.48 -8.08 9.46
N GLY A 158 -9.72 -9.16 9.31
CA GLY A 158 -9.78 -10.07 8.17
C GLY A 158 -8.86 -9.66 7.00
N GLU A 159 -8.14 -8.56 7.10
CA GLU A 159 -6.98 -8.24 6.27
C GLU A 159 -5.72 -8.44 7.11
N TYR A 160 -4.81 -9.27 6.64
CA TYR A 160 -3.52 -9.46 7.28
C TYR A 160 -2.53 -8.42 6.79
N VAL A 161 -1.90 -7.68 7.70
CA VAL A 161 -1.01 -6.56 7.40
C VAL A 161 0.34 -6.67 8.08
N LEU A 162 1.36 -6.10 7.45
CA LEU A 162 2.68 -5.91 8.03
C LEU A 162 3.19 -4.53 7.59
N TYR A 163 3.55 -3.69 8.55
CA TYR A 163 4.04 -2.33 8.30
C TYR A 163 5.53 -2.26 8.63
N LEU A 164 6.30 -1.62 7.72
CA LEU A 164 7.73 -1.38 7.89
C LEU A 164 8.09 0.08 7.61
N ARG A 165 9.11 0.56 8.31
CA ARG A 165 9.76 1.84 8.04
C ARG A 165 11.24 1.76 8.35
N GLY A 166 12.01 2.71 7.85
CA GLY A 166 13.45 2.79 8.08
C GLY A 166 13.90 4.18 8.47
N THR A 167 15.07 4.27 9.07
CA THR A 167 15.72 5.52 9.43
C THR A 167 17.21 5.41 9.16
N GLY A 168 17.75 6.44 8.47
CA GLY A 168 19.19 6.57 8.23
C GLY A 168 19.79 5.46 7.36
N ASN A 169 18.99 4.74 6.58
CA ASN A 169 19.50 3.77 5.62
C ASN A 169 19.85 4.45 4.30
N THR A 170 20.87 3.95 3.63
CA THR A 170 21.17 4.26 2.22
C THR A 170 21.12 3.00 1.37
N VAL A 171 21.17 1.83 1.98
CA VAL A 171 21.07 0.52 1.35
C VAL A 171 20.19 -0.41 2.20
N ILE A 172 19.39 -1.26 1.53
CA ILE A 172 18.51 -2.24 2.21
C ILE A 172 19.02 -3.67 2.02
N THR A 173 19.43 -4.06 0.79
CA THR A 173 19.83 -5.44 0.51
C THR A 173 21.27 -5.58 0.06
N GLY A 174 21.87 -4.52 -0.52
CA GLY A 174 23.21 -4.63 -1.11
C GLY A 174 23.26 -5.52 -2.36
N GLY A 175 24.44 -5.87 -2.83
CA GLY A 175 24.69 -6.44 -4.15
C GLY A 175 24.62 -7.96 -4.26
N HIS A 176 24.09 -8.70 -3.29
CA HIS A 176 24.08 -10.16 -3.31
C HIS A 176 22.67 -10.75 -3.26
N SER A 177 22.39 -11.75 -4.10
CA SER A 177 21.06 -12.38 -4.19
C SER A 177 20.62 -13.10 -2.93
N ASN A 178 21.53 -13.47 -2.04
CA ASN A 178 21.21 -14.04 -0.73
C ASN A 178 20.63 -13.03 0.26
N TYR A 179 20.76 -11.73 -0.02
CA TYR A 179 20.26 -10.65 0.84
C TYR A 179 18.79 -10.31 0.58
N ARG A 180 18.17 -11.04 -0.36
CA ARG A 180 16.76 -10.85 -0.73
C ARG A 180 15.81 -11.13 0.43
N TRP A 181 14.67 -10.51 0.35
CA TRP A 181 13.54 -10.79 1.23
C TRP A 181 12.73 -11.97 0.70
N VAL A 182 12.10 -12.72 1.60
CA VAL A 182 11.26 -13.88 1.27
C VAL A 182 9.89 -13.68 1.87
N LEU A 183 8.88 -13.62 1.01
CA LEU A 183 7.46 -13.57 1.38
C LEU A 183 6.89 -14.98 1.30
N ILE A 184 6.28 -15.44 2.39
CA ILE A 184 5.64 -16.75 2.48
C ILE A 184 4.16 -16.56 2.80
N GLY A 185 3.29 -16.91 1.87
CA GLY A 185 1.85 -16.70 1.89
C GLY A 185 1.29 -16.69 0.47
N SER A 186 0.07 -16.19 0.30
CA SER A 186 -0.59 -16.04 -1.02
C SER A 186 -1.09 -14.62 -1.20
N ASP A 187 -1.16 -14.18 -2.46
CA ASP A 187 -1.80 -12.93 -2.89
C ASP A 187 -1.36 -11.69 -2.11
N ILE A 188 -0.05 -11.55 -1.87
CA ILE A 188 0.50 -10.47 -1.07
C ILE A 188 0.65 -9.22 -1.94
N SER A 189 0.04 -8.12 -1.51
CA SER A 189 0.27 -6.78 -2.06
C SER A 189 1.32 -6.05 -1.23
N CYS A 190 2.23 -5.32 -1.90
CA CYS A 190 3.12 -4.37 -1.27
C CYS A 190 2.76 -2.97 -1.76
N ILE A 191 2.34 -2.09 -0.85
CA ILE A 191 1.90 -0.73 -1.15
C ILE A 191 2.69 0.30 -0.34
N GLY A 192 2.59 1.56 -0.75
CA GLY A 192 3.35 2.66 -0.14
C GLY A 192 4.67 2.93 -0.87
N ASN A 193 5.39 3.91 -0.39
CA ASN A 193 6.65 4.35 -0.97
C ASN A 193 7.81 3.49 -0.44
N ILE A 194 8.58 2.87 -1.34
CA ILE A 194 9.74 2.03 -0.96
C ILE A 194 10.82 2.82 -0.20
N GLU A 195 10.94 4.13 -0.48
CA GLU A 195 11.92 5.00 0.16
C GLU A 195 11.69 5.17 1.67
N ASN A 196 10.48 4.80 2.16
CA ASN A 196 10.21 4.73 3.59
C ASN A 196 11.09 3.73 4.34
N LEU A 197 11.70 2.80 3.63
CA LEU A 197 12.70 1.89 4.21
C LEU A 197 14.07 2.56 4.37
N LEU A 198 14.36 3.62 3.59
CA LEU A 198 15.59 4.38 3.73
C LEU A 198 15.48 5.36 4.90
N ASP A 199 14.54 6.32 4.79
CA ASP A 199 14.26 7.26 5.86
C ASP A 199 12.84 7.82 5.73
N TYR A 200 11.93 7.32 6.56
CA TYR A 200 10.52 7.72 6.50
C TYR A 200 10.32 9.20 6.85
N ALA A 201 11.18 9.79 7.69
CA ALA A 201 11.05 11.19 8.08
C ALA A 201 11.43 12.13 6.92
N ILE A 202 12.41 11.74 6.11
CA ILE A 202 12.75 12.47 4.87
C ILE A 202 11.60 12.38 3.87
N VAL A 203 11.05 11.16 3.67
CA VAL A 203 9.88 10.96 2.78
C VAL A 203 8.68 11.79 3.24
N ASP A 204 8.40 11.83 4.52
CA ASP A 204 7.32 12.62 5.12
C ASP A 204 7.48 14.13 4.93
N SER A 205 8.70 14.61 4.79
CA SER A 205 8.97 16.02 4.44
C SER A 205 8.73 16.32 2.96
N GLY A 206 8.43 15.31 2.13
CA GLY A 206 8.28 15.42 0.68
C GLY A 206 9.61 15.35 -0.08
N ALA A 207 10.70 14.96 0.57
CA ALA A 207 12.01 14.80 -0.05
C ALA A 207 12.34 13.33 -0.34
N HIS A 208 13.39 13.10 -1.13
CA HIS A 208 13.93 11.77 -1.43
C HIS A 208 15.17 11.48 -0.58
N PRO A 209 15.21 10.36 0.17
CA PRO A 209 16.41 9.93 0.87
C PRO A 209 17.56 9.60 -0.10
N THR A 210 18.79 9.68 0.38
CA THR A 210 19.95 9.28 -0.40
C THR A 210 19.94 7.76 -0.64
N MET A 211 20.13 7.36 -1.89
CA MET A 211 20.20 5.97 -2.31
C MET A 211 21.64 5.61 -2.68
N ALA A 212 22.21 4.59 -2.05
CA ALA A 212 23.52 4.06 -2.41
C ALA A 212 23.41 3.03 -3.55
N SER A 213 24.53 2.66 -4.14
CA SER A 213 24.60 1.58 -5.13
C SER A 213 24.08 0.27 -4.53
N TYR A 214 23.37 -0.51 -5.36
CA TYR A 214 22.72 -1.79 -4.97
C TYR A 214 21.65 -1.65 -3.88
N CYS A 215 21.06 -0.48 -3.67
CA CYS A 215 20.17 -0.18 -2.56
C CYS A 215 19.07 -1.23 -2.36
N TYR A 216 18.33 -1.59 -3.41
CA TYR A 216 17.26 -2.59 -3.40
C TYR A 216 17.53 -3.78 -4.34
N ALA A 217 18.80 -4.01 -4.69
CA ALA A 217 19.15 -5.10 -5.59
C ALA A 217 18.65 -6.44 -5.05
N TYR A 218 17.99 -7.23 -5.92
CA TYR A 218 17.41 -8.54 -5.59
C TYR A 218 16.32 -8.55 -4.50
N MET A 219 15.87 -7.41 -3.96
CA MET A 219 15.06 -7.35 -2.74
C MET A 219 13.89 -8.33 -2.72
N PHE A 220 13.08 -8.40 -3.78
CA PHE A 220 11.93 -9.29 -3.91
C PHE A 220 12.18 -10.45 -4.87
N GLN A 221 13.42 -10.79 -5.16
CA GLN A 221 13.73 -11.89 -6.07
C GLN A 221 13.05 -13.20 -5.63
N ASN A 222 12.28 -13.80 -6.55
CA ASN A 222 11.52 -15.03 -6.34
C ASN A 222 10.40 -14.92 -5.27
N CYS A 223 9.88 -13.73 -4.99
CA CYS A 223 8.66 -13.54 -4.22
C CYS A 223 7.45 -13.89 -5.10
N THR A 224 7.19 -15.17 -5.30
CA THR A 224 6.14 -15.67 -6.21
C THR A 224 4.72 -15.35 -5.75
N SER A 225 4.52 -15.02 -4.48
CA SER A 225 3.24 -14.58 -3.91
C SER A 225 2.98 -13.08 -4.00
N LEU A 226 3.96 -12.30 -4.47
CA LEU A 226 3.82 -10.85 -4.59
C LEU A 226 3.00 -10.49 -5.84
N THR A 227 1.84 -9.85 -5.66
CA THR A 227 0.91 -9.49 -6.73
C THR A 227 0.99 -8.01 -7.13
N GLN A 228 1.40 -7.15 -6.21
CA GLN A 228 1.57 -5.71 -6.42
C GLN A 228 2.89 -5.22 -5.84
N ALA A 229 3.63 -4.45 -6.63
CA ALA A 229 4.86 -3.77 -6.19
C ALA A 229 4.55 -2.44 -5.48
N PRO A 230 5.42 -2.00 -4.55
CA PRO A 230 5.35 -0.66 -3.96
C PRO A 230 5.61 0.43 -5.01
N THR A 231 5.35 1.68 -4.66
CA THR A 231 5.79 2.81 -5.50
C THR A 231 7.30 3.01 -5.40
N LEU A 232 7.91 3.37 -6.54
CA LEU A 232 9.34 3.59 -6.70
C LEU A 232 9.57 5.02 -7.21
N PRO A 233 9.39 6.03 -6.35
CA PRO A 233 9.30 7.42 -6.78
C PRO A 233 10.65 8.10 -7.01
N ALA A 234 11.77 7.42 -6.79
CA ALA A 234 13.10 8.00 -6.93
C ALA A 234 13.31 8.62 -8.31
N THR A 235 13.68 9.86 -8.37
CA THR A 235 14.06 10.61 -9.58
C THR A 235 15.56 10.64 -9.81
N THR A 236 16.35 10.43 -8.76
CA THR A 236 17.81 10.28 -8.82
C THR A 236 18.18 8.85 -8.46
N LEU A 237 18.87 8.17 -9.36
CA LEU A 237 19.20 6.76 -9.24
C LEU A 237 20.68 6.54 -8.96
N ALA A 238 20.97 5.56 -8.13
CA ALA A 238 22.33 5.03 -7.96
C ALA A 238 22.57 3.81 -8.88
N ASN A 239 23.83 3.46 -9.11
CA ASN A 239 24.16 2.28 -9.89
C ASN A 239 23.60 1.02 -9.25
N TYR A 240 23.02 0.12 -10.07
CA TYR A 240 22.44 -1.15 -9.63
C TYR A 240 21.32 -1.03 -8.60
N CYS A 241 20.67 0.15 -8.40
CA CYS A 241 19.77 0.38 -7.27
C CYS A 241 18.53 -0.55 -7.25
N TYR A 242 18.00 -0.94 -8.41
CA TYR A 242 16.86 -1.87 -8.55
C TYR A 242 17.24 -3.13 -9.35
N TYR A 243 18.52 -3.49 -9.36
CA TYR A 243 19.05 -4.63 -10.10
C TYR A 243 18.37 -5.94 -9.70
N TYR A 244 17.69 -6.60 -10.63
CA TYR A 244 16.92 -7.83 -10.43
C TYR A 244 15.91 -7.77 -9.25
N MET A 245 15.40 -6.60 -8.88
CA MET A 245 14.59 -6.39 -7.68
C MET A 245 13.37 -7.31 -7.63
N PHE A 246 12.64 -7.49 -8.72
CA PHE A 246 11.44 -8.34 -8.82
C PHE A 246 11.65 -9.58 -9.67
N LYS A 247 12.89 -9.99 -9.96
CA LYS A 247 13.15 -11.18 -10.76
C LYS A 247 12.41 -12.40 -10.22
N GLY A 248 11.64 -13.08 -11.08
CA GLY A 248 10.91 -14.30 -10.72
C GLY A 248 9.69 -14.07 -9.84
N CYS A 249 9.17 -12.84 -9.74
CA CYS A 249 7.88 -12.55 -9.11
C CYS A 249 6.75 -12.95 -10.07
N THR A 250 6.47 -14.23 -10.16
CA THR A 250 5.60 -14.81 -11.20
C THR A 250 4.13 -14.43 -11.06
N SER A 251 3.67 -13.94 -9.90
CA SER A 251 2.30 -13.43 -9.68
C SER A 251 2.21 -11.91 -9.77
N LEU A 252 3.31 -11.19 -10.07
CA LEU A 252 3.31 -9.73 -10.10
C LEU A 252 2.54 -9.21 -11.30
N THR A 253 1.43 -8.51 -11.05
CA THR A 253 0.56 -7.94 -12.08
C THR A 253 0.51 -6.42 -12.08
N ARG A 254 0.83 -5.78 -10.94
CA ARG A 254 0.73 -4.34 -10.74
C ARG A 254 2.06 -3.73 -10.36
N VAL A 255 2.51 -2.78 -11.19
CA VAL A 255 3.73 -2.02 -10.97
C VAL A 255 3.44 -0.53 -11.21
N SER A 256 4.10 0.34 -10.46
CA SER A 256 3.98 1.80 -10.63
C SER A 256 4.96 2.30 -11.71
N ALA A 257 4.72 3.53 -12.19
CA ALA A 257 5.67 4.21 -13.09
C ALA A 257 7.05 4.38 -12.42
N LEU A 258 8.09 4.43 -13.25
CA LEU A 258 9.48 4.70 -12.87
C LEU A 258 9.83 6.13 -13.33
N PRO A 259 9.82 7.13 -12.45
CA PRO A 259 9.79 8.55 -12.86
C PRO A 259 11.15 9.13 -13.30
N ALA A 260 12.25 8.44 -13.06
CA ALA A 260 13.59 8.95 -13.34
C ALA A 260 13.81 9.22 -14.85
N ILE A 261 14.22 10.42 -15.19
CA ILE A 261 14.54 10.83 -16.57
C ILE A 261 16.01 10.60 -16.94
N THR A 262 16.85 10.33 -15.96
CA THR A 262 18.26 9.95 -16.12
C THR A 262 18.48 8.59 -15.47
N ALA A 263 18.89 7.62 -16.26
CA ALA A 263 19.22 6.29 -15.77
C ALA A 263 20.67 6.22 -15.25
N ALA A 264 20.90 5.35 -14.26
CA ALA A 264 22.24 5.01 -13.78
C ALA A 264 22.67 3.64 -14.32
N ILE A 265 23.95 3.30 -14.20
CA ILE A 265 24.51 2.03 -14.70
C ILE A 265 23.80 0.85 -14.04
N TYR A 266 23.26 -0.08 -14.83
CA TYR A 266 22.51 -1.27 -14.39
C TYR A 266 21.30 -0.98 -13.47
N CYS A 267 20.80 0.27 -13.37
CA CYS A 267 19.80 0.64 -12.35
C CYS A 267 18.51 -0.20 -12.40
N TYR A 268 18.04 -0.57 -13.58
CA TYR A 268 16.83 -1.36 -13.82
C TYR A 268 17.12 -2.69 -14.53
N SER A 269 18.39 -3.10 -14.62
CA SER A 269 18.73 -4.34 -15.33
C SER A 269 18.09 -5.55 -14.67
N GLY A 270 17.38 -6.35 -15.46
CA GLY A 270 16.66 -7.56 -15.05
C GLY A 270 15.54 -7.33 -14.01
N MET A 271 15.09 -6.09 -13.82
CA MET A 271 14.18 -5.73 -12.73
C MET A 271 12.93 -6.59 -12.70
N PHE A 272 12.33 -6.92 -13.84
CA PHE A 272 11.13 -7.74 -13.98
C PHE A 272 11.42 -9.06 -14.73
N TYR A 273 12.65 -9.53 -14.69
CA TYR A 273 13.03 -10.79 -15.33
C TYR A 273 12.15 -11.96 -14.84
N ASP A 274 11.53 -12.72 -15.75
CA ASP A 274 10.59 -13.82 -15.48
C ASP A 274 9.35 -13.41 -14.61
N CYS A 275 8.89 -12.15 -14.69
CA CYS A 275 7.59 -11.74 -14.16
C CYS A 275 6.47 -12.18 -15.12
N THR A 276 6.13 -13.46 -15.10
CA THR A 276 5.28 -14.09 -16.12
C THR A 276 3.83 -13.60 -16.12
N ALA A 277 3.30 -13.08 -15.00
CA ALA A 277 1.95 -12.52 -14.91
C ALA A 277 1.87 -11.03 -15.29
N LEU A 278 2.99 -10.36 -15.54
CA LEU A 278 3.01 -8.93 -15.86
C LEU A 278 2.47 -8.70 -17.29
N THR A 279 1.30 -8.06 -17.40
CA THR A 279 0.62 -7.81 -18.68
C THR A 279 0.94 -6.44 -19.27
N GLN A 280 1.35 -5.47 -18.45
CA GLN A 280 1.67 -4.11 -18.85
C GLN A 280 2.99 -3.67 -18.23
N ALA A 281 3.87 -3.10 -19.04
CA ALA A 281 5.11 -2.49 -18.57
C ALA A 281 4.83 -1.14 -17.87
N PRO A 282 5.62 -0.75 -16.86
CA PRO A 282 5.58 0.62 -16.34
C PRO A 282 6.08 1.61 -17.40
N ALA A 283 5.69 2.89 -17.27
CA ALA A 283 6.26 3.95 -18.09
C ALA A 283 7.77 4.11 -17.80
N LEU A 284 8.56 4.29 -18.86
CA LEU A 284 10.01 4.47 -18.83
C LEU A 284 10.39 5.82 -19.44
N PRO A 285 10.30 6.93 -18.71
CA PRO A 285 10.48 8.28 -19.24
C PRO A 285 11.94 8.68 -19.47
N ALA A 286 12.92 7.85 -19.13
CA ALA A 286 14.32 8.24 -19.21
C ALA A 286 14.76 8.57 -20.63
N THR A 287 15.28 9.79 -20.78
CA THR A 287 15.87 10.30 -22.02
C THR A 287 17.39 10.24 -22.01
N THR A 288 18.00 10.19 -20.83
CA THR A 288 19.43 9.99 -20.63
C THR A 288 19.70 8.58 -20.12
N LEU A 289 20.38 7.77 -20.88
CA LEU A 289 20.66 6.38 -20.57
C LEU A 289 22.11 6.20 -20.08
N ALA A 290 22.31 5.15 -19.29
CA ALA A 290 23.62 4.65 -18.90
C ALA A 290 23.79 3.20 -19.36
N ASP A 291 25.02 2.69 -19.31
CA ASP A 291 25.34 1.33 -19.74
C ASP A 291 24.52 0.29 -18.98
N TYR A 292 23.94 -0.66 -19.73
CA TYR A 292 23.14 -1.77 -19.21
C TYR A 292 21.88 -1.36 -18.41
N CYS A 293 21.43 -0.10 -18.46
CA CYS A 293 20.39 0.42 -17.54
C CYS A 293 19.06 -0.37 -17.59
N TYR A 294 18.62 -0.85 -18.76
CA TYR A 294 17.41 -1.64 -18.97
C TYR A 294 17.71 -3.06 -19.52
N ARG A 295 18.97 -3.52 -19.42
CA ARG A 295 19.33 -4.86 -19.88
C ARG A 295 18.43 -5.91 -19.24
N GLU A 296 17.86 -6.82 -20.05
CA GLU A 296 17.01 -7.93 -19.60
C GLU A 296 15.79 -7.52 -18.75
N MET A 297 15.38 -6.24 -18.77
CA MET A 297 14.38 -5.72 -17.82
C MET A 297 13.08 -6.53 -17.81
N PHE A 298 12.57 -6.94 -18.97
CA PHE A 298 11.34 -7.73 -19.13
C PHE A 298 11.60 -9.12 -19.72
N ASN A 299 12.84 -9.61 -19.71
CA ASN A 299 13.16 -10.93 -20.23
C ASN A 299 12.27 -12.00 -19.56
N GLY A 300 11.57 -12.81 -20.36
CA GLY A 300 10.68 -13.84 -19.86
C GLY A 300 9.33 -13.36 -19.33
N CYS A 301 8.94 -12.10 -19.51
CA CYS A 301 7.59 -11.59 -19.22
C CYS A 301 6.60 -12.11 -20.27
N THR A 302 6.21 -13.37 -20.17
CA THR A 302 5.44 -14.07 -21.21
C THR A 302 4.03 -13.52 -21.44
N SER A 303 3.43 -12.84 -20.44
CA SER A 303 2.10 -12.22 -20.55
C SER A 303 2.16 -10.74 -20.99
N LEU A 304 3.34 -10.15 -21.17
CA LEU A 304 3.47 -8.75 -21.57
C LEU A 304 2.98 -8.56 -23.00
N THR A 305 1.95 -7.72 -23.18
CA THR A 305 1.27 -7.54 -24.48
C THR A 305 1.77 -6.34 -25.28
N GLN A 306 2.30 -5.32 -24.61
CA GLN A 306 2.77 -4.08 -25.23
C GLN A 306 4.11 -3.63 -24.64
N ALA A 307 5.03 -3.21 -25.51
CA ALA A 307 6.25 -2.55 -25.07
C ALA A 307 5.96 -1.13 -24.57
N PRO A 308 6.68 -0.64 -23.54
CA PRO A 308 6.60 0.77 -23.14
C PRO A 308 7.24 1.66 -24.21
N THR A 309 6.89 2.95 -24.21
CA THR A 309 7.61 3.93 -25.00
C THR A 309 9.05 4.08 -24.49
N LEU A 310 10.00 4.19 -25.40
CA LEU A 310 11.43 4.38 -25.13
C LEU A 310 11.87 5.72 -25.72
N PRO A 311 11.81 6.84 -24.96
CA PRO A 311 11.97 8.19 -25.51
C PRO A 311 13.41 8.58 -25.80
N ALA A 312 14.41 7.84 -25.32
CA ALA A 312 15.82 8.17 -25.49
C ALA A 312 16.24 8.08 -26.97
N THR A 313 16.85 9.13 -27.48
CA THR A 313 17.38 9.20 -28.85
C THR A 313 18.86 8.85 -28.92
N THR A 314 19.58 8.91 -27.80
CA THR A 314 21.00 8.52 -27.71
C THR A 314 21.09 7.28 -26.83
N LEU A 315 21.71 6.23 -27.34
CA LEU A 315 21.83 4.95 -26.67
C LEU A 315 23.19 4.83 -25.95
N ALA A 316 23.17 4.21 -24.78
CA ALA A 316 24.35 3.77 -24.04
C ALA A 316 24.65 2.29 -24.35
N SER A 317 25.82 1.80 -23.95
CA SER A 317 26.25 0.43 -24.22
C SER A 317 25.29 -0.58 -23.59
N TYR A 318 24.80 -1.52 -24.42
CA TYR A 318 23.91 -2.60 -23.97
C TYR A 318 22.68 -2.16 -23.20
N CYS A 319 22.23 -0.89 -23.32
CA CYS A 319 21.16 -0.32 -22.50
C CYS A 319 19.83 -1.07 -22.63
N TYR A 320 19.53 -1.69 -23.78
CA TYR A 320 18.31 -2.47 -24.04
C TYR A 320 18.61 -3.94 -24.40
N GLU A 321 19.82 -4.45 -24.13
CA GLU A 321 20.20 -5.81 -24.47
C GLU A 321 19.24 -6.83 -23.84
N TYR A 322 18.65 -7.73 -24.64
CA TYR A 322 17.69 -8.76 -24.24
C TYR A 322 16.46 -8.23 -23.49
N MET A 323 16.12 -6.93 -23.58
CA MET A 323 15.05 -6.31 -22.79
C MET A 323 13.72 -7.07 -22.89
N PHE A 324 13.34 -7.52 -24.09
CA PHE A 324 12.09 -8.23 -24.36
C PHE A 324 12.32 -9.68 -24.81
N TYR A 325 13.47 -10.24 -24.53
CA TYR A 325 13.74 -11.63 -24.90
C TYR A 325 12.74 -12.56 -24.23
N ARG A 326 12.14 -13.51 -24.96
CA ARG A 326 11.09 -14.42 -24.50
C ARG A 326 9.77 -13.76 -24.04
N CYS A 327 9.48 -12.52 -24.41
CA CYS A 327 8.16 -11.92 -24.25
C CYS A 327 7.21 -12.44 -25.33
N THR A 328 6.66 -13.64 -25.17
CA THR A 328 5.94 -14.37 -26.23
C THR A 328 4.58 -13.80 -26.59
N SER A 329 3.97 -12.96 -25.74
CA SER A 329 2.69 -12.29 -25.99
C SER A 329 2.84 -10.86 -26.53
N LEU A 330 4.07 -10.38 -26.68
CA LEU A 330 4.33 -9.02 -27.14
C LEU A 330 4.02 -8.87 -28.63
N THR A 331 3.14 -7.91 -28.98
CA THR A 331 2.65 -7.64 -30.34
C THR A 331 3.00 -6.24 -30.81
#